data_3f16ac0df16ee16ee03aa1b42df4540f
#
_entry.id   3f16ac0df16ee16ee03aa1b42df4540f
#
_cell.length_a   1.000
_cell.length_b   1.000
_cell.length_c   1.000
_cell.angle_alpha   90.00
_cell.angle_beta   90.00
_cell.angle_gamma   90.00
#
_symmetry.space_group_name_H-M   'P 1'
#
loop_
_entity.id
_entity.type
_entity.pdbx_description
1 polymer ?
#
loop_
_entity_poly.entity_id
_entity_poly.type
_entity_poly.pdbx_seq_one_letter_code
_entity_poly.pdbx_strand_id
1 'polypeptide(L)'
;MYKPQTPFSVALRLLIPSVTKKVGVEAKSYPDANSGLLFYGSFRTFGGTERNVNGVYSVENTAVIETWFRPDIKANCRVYVPQNGATYEIMGDPENIDMRNQYLKFKVKQVKGGA
;
A
#
# COMPACT_ATOMS: atom_id res chain seq x y z
N MET A 1 9.92 -21.65 -10.48
CA MET A 1 8.94 -21.10 -9.52
C MET A 1 9.51 -19.86 -8.85
N TYR A 2 8.75 -18.80 -8.74
CA TYR A 2 9.17 -17.59 -8.06
C TYR A 2 9.34 -17.84 -6.57
N LYS A 3 10.44 -17.34 -6.02
CA LYS A 3 10.68 -17.36 -4.57
C LYS A 3 11.04 -15.95 -4.12
N PRO A 4 10.37 -15.41 -3.09
CA PRO A 4 10.73 -14.10 -2.56
C PRO A 4 12.17 -14.10 -2.05
N GLN A 5 12.90 -13.02 -2.37
CA GLN A 5 14.29 -12.88 -1.92
C GLN A 5 14.39 -12.40 -0.48
N THR A 6 13.34 -11.72 -0.01
CA THR A 6 13.32 -11.12 1.32
C THR A 6 12.24 -11.81 2.14
N PRO A 7 12.51 -12.16 3.41
CA PRO A 7 11.48 -12.78 4.24
C PRO A 7 10.34 -11.82 4.52
N PHE A 8 9.13 -12.36 4.68
CA PHE A 8 7.93 -11.60 5.02
C PHE A 8 7.86 -11.41 6.54
N SER A 9 8.71 -10.54 7.05
CA SER A 9 8.89 -10.35 8.49
C SER A 9 8.41 -8.99 9.00
N VAL A 10 7.99 -8.09 8.10
CA VAL A 10 7.52 -6.77 8.50
C VAL A 10 6.02 -6.81 8.75
N ALA A 11 5.61 -6.38 9.95
CA ALA A 11 4.18 -6.28 10.27
C ALA A 11 3.57 -5.10 9.54
N LEU A 12 2.44 -5.35 8.87
CA LEU A 12 1.73 -4.35 8.07
C LEU A 12 0.25 -4.42 8.42
N ARG A 13 -0.45 -3.31 8.26
CA ARG A 13 -1.89 -3.25 8.48
C ARG A 13 -2.59 -2.80 7.21
N LEU A 14 -3.56 -3.60 6.77
CA LEU A 14 -4.33 -3.30 5.58
C LEU A 14 -5.54 -2.44 5.94
N LEU A 15 -5.66 -1.28 5.28
CA LEU A 15 -6.77 -0.35 5.50
C LEU A 15 -7.69 -0.43 4.28
N ILE A 16 -8.81 -1.13 4.43
CA ILE A 16 -9.78 -1.28 3.35
C ILE A 16 -10.79 -0.13 3.48
N PRO A 17 -10.99 0.67 2.42
CA PRO A 17 -11.90 1.80 2.51
C PRO A 17 -13.35 1.37 2.56
N SER A 18 -14.16 2.13 3.29
CA SER A 18 -15.61 2.06 3.23
C SER A 18 -16.10 3.10 2.24
N VAL A 19 -17.02 2.70 1.37
CA VAL A 19 -17.62 3.61 0.39
C VAL A 19 -19.04 3.91 0.82
N THR A 20 -19.33 5.19 1.01
CA THR A 20 -20.69 5.65 1.30
C THR A 20 -21.16 6.52 0.14
N LYS A 21 -22.41 6.28 -0.31
CA LYS A 21 -23.05 7.12 -1.31
C LYS A 21 -24.06 8.02 -0.61
N LYS A 22 -23.87 9.32 -0.71
CA LYS A 22 -24.80 10.31 -0.19
C LYS A 22 -25.15 11.27 -1.31
N VAL A 23 -26.41 11.35 -1.66
CA VAL A 23 -26.94 12.27 -2.69
C VAL A 23 -26.13 12.17 -3.99
N GLY A 24 -25.86 10.95 -4.45
CA GLY A 24 -25.12 10.73 -5.69
C GLY A 24 -23.62 10.93 -5.61
N VAL A 25 -23.07 11.23 -4.45
CA VAL A 25 -21.63 11.41 -4.24
C VAL A 25 -21.04 10.22 -3.52
N GLU A 26 -19.99 9.62 -4.09
CA GLU A 26 -19.23 8.58 -3.42
C GLU A 26 -18.16 9.22 -2.53
N ALA A 27 -18.14 8.81 -1.25
CA ALA A 27 -17.10 9.20 -0.32
C ALA A 27 -16.41 7.94 0.20
N LYS A 28 -15.07 7.93 0.13
CA LYS A 28 -14.27 6.87 0.71
C LYS A 28 -13.80 7.30 2.10
N SER A 29 -13.90 6.40 3.06
CA SER A 29 -13.29 6.59 4.38
C SER A 29 -12.46 5.38 4.73
N TYR A 30 -11.32 5.62 5.37
CA TYR A 30 -10.42 4.56 5.80
C TYR A 30 -10.52 4.37 7.30
N PRO A 31 -10.37 3.13 7.80
CA PRO A 31 -10.35 2.90 9.24
C PRO A 31 -9.11 3.50 9.88
N ASP A 32 -9.10 3.60 11.20
CA ASP A 32 -7.91 4.02 11.93
C ASP A 32 -6.75 3.07 11.61
N ALA A 33 -5.55 3.63 11.56
CA ALA A 33 -4.36 2.86 11.19
C ALA A 33 -4.19 1.62 12.06
N ASN A 34 -4.43 1.74 13.37
CA ASN A 34 -4.26 0.63 14.30
C ASN A 34 -5.38 -0.41 14.24
N SER A 35 -6.49 -0.12 13.56
CA SER A 35 -7.58 -1.06 13.39
C SER A 35 -7.51 -1.85 12.08
N GLY A 36 -6.49 -1.62 11.27
CA GLY A 36 -6.30 -2.34 10.02
C GLY A 36 -6.04 -3.83 10.23
N LEU A 37 -6.26 -4.61 9.17
CA LEU A 37 -6.02 -6.05 9.21
C LEU A 37 -4.53 -6.34 9.19
N LEU A 38 -4.06 -7.08 10.18
CA LEU A 38 -2.64 -7.42 10.28
C LEU A 38 -2.24 -8.44 9.21
N PHE A 39 -1.15 -8.14 8.51
CA PHE A 39 -0.52 -9.11 7.64
C PHE A 39 0.99 -8.87 7.66
N TYR A 40 1.75 -9.84 7.16
CA TYR A 40 3.21 -9.75 7.13
C TYR A 40 3.70 -9.80 5.69
N GLY A 41 4.71 -9.00 5.42
CA GLY A 41 5.32 -8.95 4.11
C GLY A 41 6.73 -8.43 4.17
N SER A 42 7.36 -8.26 3.01
CA SER A 42 8.62 -7.54 2.90
C SER A 42 8.32 -6.09 2.51
N PHE A 43 9.16 -5.19 2.98
CA PHE A 43 9.00 -3.77 2.73
C PHE A 43 10.35 -3.22 2.26
N ARG A 44 10.44 -2.84 0.99
CA ARG A 44 11.66 -2.34 0.39
C ARG A 44 11.46 -0.90 -0.03
N THR A 45 12.23 0.00 0.57
CA THR A 45 12.16 1.43 0.25
C THR A 45 13.09 1.75 -0.91
N PHE A 46 12.67 2.72 -1.74
CA PHE A 46 13.51 3.25 -2.82
C PHE A 46 14.13 4.60 -2.47
N GLY A 47 13.83 5.13 -1.28
CA GLY A 47 14.14 6.50 -0.96
C GLY A 47 13.15 7.47 -1.59
N GLY A 48 13.48 8.75 -1.59
CA GLY A 48 12.63 9.76 -2.19
C GLY A 48 12.79 9.81 -3.70
N THR A 49 11.69 9.94 -4.42
CA THR A 49 11.70 10.18 -5.86
C THR A 49 11.33 11.63 -6.12
N GLU A 50 12.22 12.37 -6.76
CA GLU A 50 11.95 13.75 -7.13
C GLU A 50 11.05 13.79 -8.36
N ARG A 51 10.04 14.62 -8.29
CA ARG A 51 9.16 14.89 -9.43
C ARG A 51 9.09 16.40 -9.64
N ASN A 52 9.21 16.81 -10.91
CA ASN A 52 9.03 18.19 -11.30
C ASN A 52 7.75 18.27 -12.15
N VAL A 53 6.70 18.86 -11.59
CA VAL A 53 5.43 19.07 -12.30
C VAL A 53 5.16 20.55 -12.29
N ASN A 54 5.08 21.16 -13.46
CA ASN A 54 4.81 22.60 -13.63
C ASN A 54 5.76 23.49 -12.83
N GLY A 55 7.05 23.12 -12.78
CA GLY A 55 8.05 23.89 -12.08
C GLY A 55 8.08 23.68 -10.58
N VAL A 56 7.26 22.79 -10.04
CA VAL A 56 7.23 22.48 -8.61
C VAL A 56 7.89 21.14 -8.37
N TYR A 57 8.91 21.12 -7.54
CA TYR A 57 9.58 19.89 -7.12
C TYR A 57 8.81 19.28 -5.96
N SER A 58 8.55 17.98 -6.06
CA SER A 58 8.01 17.21 -4.95
C SER A 58 8.82 15.93 -4.79
N VAL A 59 8.90 15.44 -3.56
CA VAL A 59 9.58 14.19 -3.25
C VAL A 59 8.52 13.20 -2.78
N GLU A 60 8.43 12.06 -3.47
CA GLU A 60 7.53 10.99 -3.09
C GLU A 60 8.33 9.84 -2.50
N ASN A 61 7.95 9.42 -1.30
CA ASN A 61 8.52 8.23 -0.68
C ASN A 61 7.77 7.01 -1.17
N THR A 62 8.46 6.17 -1.94
CA THR A 62 7.87 4.97 -2.53
C THR A 62 8.54 3.72 -1.97
N ALA A 63 7.82 2.62 -2.02
CA ALA A 63 8.32 1.34 -1.57
C ALA A 63 7.65 0.23 -2.36
N VAL A 64 8.21 -0.97 -2.28
CA VAL A 64 7.61 -2.18 -2.83
C VAL A 64 7.31 -3.13 -1.68
N ILE A 65 6.10 -3.65 -1.66
CA ILE A 65 5.67 -4.66 -0.70
C ILE A 65 5.45 -5.97 -1.44
N GLU A 66 6.01 -7.05 -0.90
CA GLU A 66 5.68 -8.41 -1.30
C GLU A 66 5.09 -9.13 -0.11
N THR A 67 4.04 -9.91 -0.34
CA THR A 67 3.37 -10.67 0.71
C THR A 67 2.72 -11.93 0.14
N TRP A 68 2.16 -12.74 1.01
CA TRP A 68 1.34 -13.87 0.60
C TRP A 68 0.12 -13.39 -0.15
N PHE A 69 -0.38 -14.20 -1.09
CA PHE A 69 -1.57 -13.84 -1.85
C PHE A 69 -2.77 -13.58 -0.94
N ARG A 70 -3.40 -12.43 -1.12
CA ARG A 70 -4.61 -12.03 -0.40
C ARG A 70 -5.55 -11.33 -1.36
N PRO A 71 -6.76 -11.87 -1.58
CA PRO A 71 -7.70 -11.23 -2.50
C PRO A 71 -8.27 -9.90 -2.00
N ASP A 72 -8.14 -9.59 -0.71
CA ASP A 72 -8.62 -8.35 -0.13
C ASP A 72 -7.67 -7.17 -0.35
N ILE A 73 -6.44 -7.41 -0.80
CA ILE A 73 -5.48 -6.33 -1.11
C ILE A 73 -5.76 -5.85 -2.52
N LYS A 74 -6.24 -4.61 -2.65
CA LYS A 74 -6.63 -4.01 -3.93
C LYS A 74 -6.06 -2.61 -4.04
N ALA A 75 -6.12 -2.05 -5.26
CA ALA A 75 -5.57 -0.73 -5.57
C ALA A 75 -6.20 0.40 -4.75
N ASN A 76 -7.42 0.24 -4.26
CA ASN A 76 -8.08 1.26 -3.47
C ASN A 76 -7.74 1.21 -1.97
N CYS A 77 -6.94 0.23 -1.55
CA CYS A 77 -6.57 0.08 -0.15
C CYS A 77 -5.36 0.94 0.22
N ARG A 78 -5.17 1.12 1.51
CA ARG A 78 -3.95 1.73 2.07
C ARG A 78 -3.28 0.73 2.99
N VAL A 79 -1.99 0.95 3.24
CA VAL A 79 -1.19 0.12 4.14
C VAL A 79 -0.56 1.01 5.20
N TYR A 80 -0.78 0.67 6.45
CA TYR A 80 -0.09 1.32 7.56
C TYR A 80 1.11 0.47 7.98
N VAL A 81 2.27 1.11 8.13
CA VAL A 81 3.50 0.44 8.55
C VAL A 81 3.81 0.86 9.99
N PRO A 82 3.49 0.03 10.99
CA PRO A 82 3.71 0.39 12.39
C PRO A 82 5.16 0.71 12.73
N GLN A 83 6.09 0.07 12.03
CA GLN A 83 7.52 0.23 12.31
C GLN A 83 8.00 1.66 12.12
N ASN A 84 7.47 2.38 11.12
CA ASN A 84 7.84 3.78 10.88
C ASN A 84 6.69 4.76 11.12
N GLY A 85 5.50 4.25 11.45
CA GLY A 85 4.35 5.08 11.72
C GLY A 85 3.74 5.77 10.51
N ALA A 86 4.08 5.35 9.31
CA ALA A 86 3.61 5.98 8.08
C ALA A 86 2.50 5.18 7.42
N THR A 87 1.61 5.88 6.71
CA THR A 87 0.55 5.28 5.90
C THR A 87 0.89 5.45 4.43
N TYR A 88 0.67 4.40 3.66
CA TYR A 88 0.97 4.37 2.23
C TYR A 88 -0.27 4.02 1.45
N GLU A 89 -0.40 4.57 0.24
CA GLU A 89 -1.45 4.15 -0.68
C GLU A 89 -0.88 3.22 -1.76
N ILE A 90 -1.68 2.26 -2.19
CA ILE A 90 -1.27 1.29 -3.21
C ILE A 90 -1.35 1.95 -4.58
N MET A 91 -0.28 1.82 -5.36
CA MET A 91 -0.18 2.39 -6.70
C MET A 91 -0.50 1.33 -7.74
N GLY A 92 -1.68 1.42 -8.34
CA GLY A 92 -2.10 0.47 -9.36
C GLY A 92 -2.56 -0.86 -8.76
N ASP A 93 -2.80 -1.83 -9.62
CA ASP A 93 -3.25 -3.14 -9.18
C ASP A 93 -2.10 -3.98 -8.65
N PRO A 94 -2.26 -4.68 -7.51
CA PRO A 94 -1.25 -5.62 -7.06
C PRO A 94 -1.00 -6.73 -8.08
N GLU A 95 0.25 -7.06 -8.26
CA GLU A 95 0.64 -8.14 -9.16
C GLU A 95 0.52 -9.49 -8.46
N ASN A 96 -0.29 -10.37 -9.03
CA ASN A 96 -0.33 -11.78 -8.63
C ASN A 96 0.79 -12.49 -9.38
N ILE A 97 1.92 -12.69 -8.73
CA ILE A 97 3.15 -13.16 -9.37
C ILE A 97 2.91 -14.52 -10.03
N ASP A 98 3.20 -14.57 -11.35
CA ASP A 98 3.00 -15.76 -12.17
C ASP A 98 1.56 -16.29 -12.17
N MET A 99 0.59 -15.47 -11.74
CA MET A 99 -0.83 -15.83 -11.68
C MET A 99 -1.09 -17.11 -10.87
N ARG A 100 -0.24 -17.38 -9.88
CA ARG A 100 -0.30 -18.64 -9.11
C ARG A 100 -1.05 -18.54 -7.79
N ASN A 101 -1.53 -17.35 -7.42
CA ASN A 101 -2.21 -17.10 -6.16
C ASN A 101 -1.35 -17.48 -4.95
N GLN A 102 -0.05 -17.26 -5.05
CA GLN A 102 0.90 -17.54 -3.96
C GLN A 102 1.46 -16.26 -3.34
N TYR A 103 1.80 -15.30 -4.17
CA TYR A 103 2.45 -14.07 -3.74
C TYR A 103 1.85 -12.86 -4.44
N LEU A 104 1.79 -11.74 -3.74
CA LEU A 104 1.44 -10.45 -4.30
C LEU A 104 2.63 -9.51 -4.19
N LYS A 105 2.79 -8.66 -5.19
CA LYS A 105 3.78 -7.60 -5.21
C LYS A 105 3.10 -6.31 -5.65
N PHE A 106 3.29 -5.25 -4.90
CA PHE A 106 2.71 -3.96 -5.25
C PHE A 106 3.58 -2.81 -4.78
N LYS A 107 3.49 -1.70 -5.51
CA LYS A 107 4.16 -0.46 -5.16
C LYS A 107 3.23 0.38 -4.30
N VAL A 108 3.83 1.10 -3.38
CA VAL A 108 3.10 2.02 -2.52
C VAL A 108 3.84 3.36 -2.45
N LYS A 109 3.10 4.42 -2.19
CA LYS A 109 3.68 5.73 -1.92
C LYS A 109 3.10 6.30 -0.64
N GLN A 110 3.92 7.03 0.11
CA GLN A 110 3.52 7.60 1.38
C GLN A 110 2.43 8.63 1.19
N VAL A 111 1.38 8.53 1.99
CA VAL A 111 0.31 9.53 2.03
C VAL A 111 0.82 10.70 2.86
N LYS A 112 0.85 11.88 2.26
CA LYS A 112 1.30 13.11 2.92
C LYS A 112 0.11 13.95 3.35
N GLY A 113 0.35 14.83 4.32
CA GLY A 113 -0.64 15.78 4.77
C GLY A 113 -1.67 15.23 5.73
N GLY A 114 -1.43 14.08 6.30
CA GLY A 114 -2.31 13.51 7.33
C GLY A 114 -3.71 13.21 6.86
N ALA A 115 -3.87 13.02 5.59
CA ALA A 115 -5.16 12.73 5.01
C ALA A 115 -5.63 11.33 5.39
#